data_1016e54d00b95ae496837600843691b4
#
_entry.id   1016e54d00b95ae496837600843691b4
#
_cell.length_a   1.000
_cell.length_b   1.000
_cell.length_c   1.000
_cell.angle_alpha   90.00
_cell.angle_beta   90.00
_cell.angle_gamma   90.00
#
_symmetry.space_group_name_H-M   'P 1'
#
loop_
_entity.id
_entity.type
_entity.pdbx_description
1 polymer ?
#
loop_
_entity_poly.entity_id
_entity_poly.type
_entity_poly.pdbx_seq_one_letter_code
_entity_poly.pdbx_strand_id
1 'polypeptide(L)'
;SAGAVFIDADSDGDEDLFLGAYIDCTLEEVLNEEPSLDWEGLKVMLGPFGLEGEANQYFENVGGGECRLATVDAGLEDVGLFYTFGIMGLDLDGDLDLDIYAANDSNPNYIYKSDGKGHFEEVGLWSGAALDAMGAAQAGMGLAAGDLESDGMADILVTNFQKDASTLYRNLGDLIFEDVTRS
;
A
#
# COMPACT_ATOMS: atom_id res chain seq x y z
N SER A 1 7.40 -0.70 10.57
CA SER A 1 6.56 -1.39 9.57
C SER A 1 5.17 -1.67 10.13
N ALA A 2 4.13 -1.62 9.29
CA ALA A 2 2.74 -1.87 9.70
C ALA A 2 2.11 -3.05 8.96
N GLY A 3 2.53 -3.34 7.72
CA GLY A 3 2.05 -4.45 6.90
C GLY A 3 3.18 -5.25 6.28
N ALA A 4 2.90 -6.50 5.90
CA ALA A 4 3.83 -7.34 5.18
C ALA A 4 3.07 -8.33 4.30
N VAL A 5 3.66 -8.70 3.17
CA VAL A 5 3.14 -9.74 2.28
C VAL A 5 4.29 -10.58 1.73
N PHE A 6 4.05 -11.87 1.59
CA PHE A 6 4.91 -12.77 0.83
C PHE A 6 4.36 -12.92 -0.58
N ILE A 7 5.22 -12.80 -1.57
CA ILE A 7 4.92 -12.95 -3.00
C ILE A 7 6.11 -13.58 -3.72
N ASP A 8 5.87 -14.38 -4.74
CA ASP A 8 6.89 -14.82 -5.69
C ASP A 8 6.99 -13.75 -6.79
N ALA A 9 7.88 -12.75 -6.59
CA ALA A 9 7.94 -11.56 -7.44
C ALA A 9 8.78 -11.75 -8.71
N ASP A 10 9.65 -12.77 -8.73
CA ASP A 10 10.53 -13.05 -9.86
C ASP A 10 10.25 -14.39 -10.55
N SER A 11 9.17 -15.06 -10.10
CA SER A 11 8.67 -16.32 -10.66
C SER A 11 9.70 -17.47 -10.59
N ASP A 12 10.56 -17.46 -9.56
CA ASP A 12 11.55 -18.51 -9.33
C ASP A 12 11.02 -19.67 -8.45
N GLY A 13 9.85 -19.50 -7.84
CA GLY A 13 9.13 -20.46 -7.02
C GLY A 13 9.42 -20.32 -5.52
N ASP A 14 10.23 -19.38 -5.11
CA ASP A 14 10.47 -19.02 -3.72
C ASP A 14 9.73 -17.69 -3.39
N GLU A 15 9.12 -17.57 -2.21
CA GLU A 15 8.40 -16.36 -1.83
C GLU A 15 9.35 -15.28 -1.30
N ASP A 16 9.23 -14.09 -1.88
CA ASP A 16 9.88 -12.85 -1.46
C ASP A 16 9.06 -12.14 -0.38
N LEU A 17 9.65 -11.15 0.29
CA LEU A 17 9.00 -10.40 1.34
C LEU A 17 8.94 -8.90 1.00
N PHE A 18 7.72 -8.36 0.95
CA PHE A 18 7.50 -6.92 0.91
C PHE A 18 7.03 -6.43 2.28
N LEU A 19 7.68 -5.40 2.82
CA LEU A 19 7.35 -4.75 4.08
C LEU A 19 6.86 -3.33 3.85
N GLY A 20 5.66 -3.04 4.33
CA GLY A 20 5.14 -1.68 4.41
C GLY A 20 5.68 -0.96 5.63
N ALA A 21 6.19 0.22 5.41
CA ALA A 21 6.73 1.07 6.45
C ALA A 21 5.79 2.24 6.73
N TYR A 22 5.72 2.69 7.99
CA TYR A 22 4.77 3.70 8.42
C TYR A 22 5.47 5.00 8.75
N ILE A 23 6.22 5.03 9.83
CA ILE A 23 6.94 6.21 10.30
C ILE A 23 8.38 5.85 10.66
N ASP A 24 9.31 6.75 10.35
CA ASP A 24 10.70 6.72 10.81
C ASP A 24 10.82 7.57 12.07
N CYS A 25 10.70 6.93 13.23
CA CYS A 25 10.83 7.61 14.50
C CYS A 25 11.36 6.69 15.59
N THR A 26 12.06 7.28 16.54
CA THR A 26 12.50 6.60 17.76
C THR A 26 11.41 6.67 18.84
N LEU A 27 11.47 5.75 19.80
CA LEU A 27 10.57 5.78 20.95
C LEU A 27 10.71 7.09 21.75
N GLU A 28 11.91 7.68 21.80
CA GLU A 28 12.18 8.93 22.50
C GLU A 28 11.48 10.11 21.82
N GLU A 29 11.48 10.17 20.48
CA GLU A 29 10.76 11.19 19.70
C GLU A 29 9.26 11.10 19.95
N VAL A 30 8.67 9.90 19.87
CA VAL A 30 7.24 9.69 20.13
C VAL A 30 6.85 10.08 21.56
N LEU A 31 7.67 9.75 22.56
CA LEU A 31 7.38 10.08 23.96
C LEU A 31 7.54 11.57 24.29
N ASN A 32 8.33 12.30 23.51
CA ASN A 32 8.58 13.74 23.71
C ASN A 32 7.63 14.61 22.86
N GLU A 33 6.88 14.05 21.92
CA GLU A 33 5.88 14.80 21.18
C GLU A 33 4.71 15.19 22.08
N GLU A 34 4.36 16.48 22.07
CA GLU A 34 3.19 16.96 22.77
C GLU A 34 1.92 16.68 21.93
N PRO A 35 0.87 16.10 22.53
CA PRO A 35 -0.41 15.92 21.83
C PRO A 35 -0.93 17.24 21.27
N SER A 36 -1.10 17.31 19.94
CA SER A 36 -1.41 18.55 19.23
C SER A 36 -2.89 18.69 18.88
N LEU A 37 -3.65 17.60 18.91
CA LEU A 37 -5.07 17.56 18.57
C LEU A 37 -5.94 17.39 19.81
N ASP A 38 -7.04 18.16 19.92
CA ASP A 38 -8.11 17.92 20.88
C ASP A 38 -9.20 17.08 20.22
N TRP A 39 -9.30 15.81 20.62
CA TRP A 39 -10.26 14.86 20.13
C TRP A 39 -11.28 14.56 21.23
N GLU A 40 -12.52 15.01 21.05
CA GLU A 40 -13.60 14.81 22.03
C GLU A 40 -13.21 15.15 23.47
N GLY A 41 -12.38 16.18 23.66
CA GLY A 41 -11.88 16.63 24.96
C GLY A 41 -10.62 15.88 25.45
N LEU A 42 -10.06 15.01 24.63
CA LEU A 42 -8.80 14.33 24.91
C LEU A 42 -7.69 14.90 24.03
N LYS A 43 -6.53 15.12 24.64
CA LYS A 43 -5.33 15.46 23.89
C LYS A 43 -4.76 14.20 23.25
N VAL A 44 -4.70 14.16 21.91
CA VAL A 44 -4.19 13.04 21.13
C VAL A 44 -3.16 13.53 20.13
N MET A 45 -2.30 12.64 19.65
CA MET A 45 -1.41 12.92 18.53
C MET A 45 -2.23 13.02 17.24
N LEU A 46 -1.75 13.85 16.31
CA LEU A 46 -2.41 14.08 15.01
C LEU A 46 -2.19 12.93 14.00
N GLY A 47 -2.07 11.69 14.44
CA GLY A 47 -1.70 10.57 13.56
C GLY A 47 -0.23 10.67 13.15
N PRO A 48 0.16 10.30 11.92
CA PRO A 48 1.54 10.33 11.48
C PRO A 48 2.04 11.73 11.10
N PHE A 49 1.15 12.73 11.04
CA PHE A 49 1.50 14.09 10.61
C PHE A 49 2.53 14.74 11.53
N GLY A 50 3.61 15.24 10.92
CA GLY A 50 4.74 15.85 11.63
C GLY A 50 5.91 14.88 11.88
N LEU A 51 5.70 13.59 11.64
CA LEU A 51 6.76 12.58 11.62
C LEU A 51 7.13 12.27 10.16
N GLU A 52 8.37 11.88 9.93
CA GLU A 52 8.79 11.42 8.60
C GLU A 52 8.25 10.01 8.34
N GLY A 53 7.78 9.76 7.11
CA GLY A 53 7.45 8.41 6.67
C GLY A 53 8.71 7.57 6.48
N GLU A 54 8.57 6.27 6.57
CA GLU A 54 9.65 5.30 6.33
C GLU A 54 9.45 4.66 4.94
N ALA A 55 10.52 4.42 4.20
CA ALA A 55 10.46 3.77 2.90
C ALA A 55 10.00 2.30 3.03
N ASN A 56 9.10 1.87 2.17
CA ASN A 56 8.78 0.46 2.02
C ASN A 56 10.02 -0.35 1.61
N GLN A 57 10.07 -1.61 2.00
CA GLN A 57 11.24 -2.46 1.78
C GLN A 57 10.84 -3.75 1.06
N TYR A 58 11.67 -4.13 0.09
CA TYR A 58 11.55 -5.40 -0.59
C TYR A 58 12.80 -6.26 -0.32
N PHE A 59 12.55 -7.51 0.04
CA PHE A 59 13.59 -8.50 0.32
C PHE A 59 13.38 -9.68 -0.62
N GLU A 60 14.33 -9.86 -1.53
CA GLU A 60 14.41 -11.00 -2.42
C GLU A 60 14.87 -12.24 -1.64
N ASN A 61 14.16 -13.35 -1.80
CA ASN A 61 14.59 -14.66 -1.32
C ASN A 61 15.61 -15.23 -2.28
N VAL A 62 16.84 -15.38 -1.80
CA VAL A 62 17.95 -15.92 -2.63
C VAL A 62 18.14 -17.41 -2.43
N GLY A 63 17.13 -18.08 -1.86
CA GLY A 63 17.14 -19.49 -1.55
C GLY A 63 17.86 -19.84 -0.24
N GLY A 64 17.65 -21.07 0.23
CA GLY A 64 18.30 -21.56 1.44
C GLY A 64 17.84 -20.91 2.75
N GLY A 65 16.77 -20.11 2.73
CA GLY A 65 16.25 -19.36 3.87
C GLY A 65 16.98 -18.03 4.10
N GLU A 66 17.68 -17.53 3.10
CA GLU A 66 18.35 -16.23 3.12
C GLU A 66 17.58 -15.22 2.26
N CYS A 67 17.36 -14.00 2.78
CA CYS A 67 16.77 -12.90 2.06
C CYS A 67 17.77 -11.75 1.91
N ARG A 68 17.73 -11.08 0.77
CA ARG A 68 18.56 -9.92 0.42
C ARG A 68 17.68 -8.68 0.32
N LEU A 69 18.06 -7.58 0.97
CA LEU A 69 17.39 -6.30 0.73
C LEU A 69 17.63 -5.87 -0.73
N ALA A 70 16.57 -5.77 -1.50
CA ALA A 70 16.59 -5.52 -2.93
C ALA A 70 15.71 -4.33 -3.37
N THR A 71 15.27 -3.47 -2.44
CA THR A 71 14.38 -2.33 -2.69
C THR A 71 14.82 -1.47 -3.88
N VAL A 72 16.11 -1.10 -3.93
CA VAL A 72 16.70 -0.29 -5.00
C VAL A 72 16.73 -1.05 -6.32
N ASP A 73 17.22 -2.31 -6.28
CA ASP A 73 17.31 -3.18 -7.45
C ASP A 73 15.92 -3.47 -8.05
N ALA A 74 14.89 -3.51 -7.21
CA ALA A 74 13.51 -3.73 -7.61
C ALA A 74 12.78 -2.46 -8.12
N GLY A 75 13.45 -1.32 -8.21
CA GLY A 75 12.84 -0.08 -8.73
C GLY A 75 11.94 0.67 -7.75
N LEU A 76 12.03 0.37 -6.45
CA LEU A 76 11.16 0.95 -5.41
C LEU A 76 11.77 2.16 -4.68
N GLU A 77 12.94 2.64 -5.11
CA GLU A 77 13.76 3.61 -4.39
C GLU A 77 13.10 4.98 -4.18
N ASP A 78 12.31 5.45 -5.15
CA ASP A 78 11.87 6.86 -5.21
C ASP A 78 10.36 7.07 -5.16
N VAL A 79 9.60 6.11 -4.66
CA VAL A 79 8.13 6.21 -4.66
C VAL A 79 7.54 7.11 -3.58
N GLY A 80 8.37 7.77 -2.80
CA GLY A 80 7.96 8.63 -1.69
C GLY A 80 8.00 7.93 -0.34
N LEU A 81 7.81 8.71 0.70
CA LEU A 81 7.81 8.23 2.08
C LEU A 81 6.40 8.40 2.64
N PHE A 82 5.46 7.58 2.16
CA PHE A 82 4.09 7.61 2.63
C PHE A 82 3.88 6.63 3.78
N TYR A 83 2.82 6.82 4.52
CA TYR A 83 2.52 6.06 5.73
C TYR A 83 1.77 4.77 5.37
N THR A 84 2.50 3.75 4.88
CA THR A 84 1.91 2.48 4.48
C THR A 84 1.40 1.70 5.68
N PHE A 85 0.11 1.34 5.66
CA PHE A 85 -0.55 0.60 6.73
C PHE A 85 -0.98 -0.81 6.30
N GLY A 86 -1.75 -0.92 5.23
CA GLY A 86 -2.21 -2.20 4.66
C GLY A 86 -1.46 -2.56 3.40
N ILE A 87 -1.15 -3.85 3.20
CA ILE A 87 -0.51 -4.35 1.98
C ILE A 87 -1.20 -5.61 1.52
N MET A 88 -1.30 -5.78 0.21
CA MET A 88 -1.86 -6.97 -0.42
C MET A 88 -1.14 -7.24 -1.73
N GLY A 89 -0.79 -8.51 -1.98
CA GLY A 89 -0.25 -8.97 -3.25
C GLY A 89 -1.31 -9.75 -4.03
N LEU A 90 -1.56 -9.37 -5.28
CA LEU A 90 -2.41 -10.14 -6.18
C LEU A 90 -2.21 -9.66 -7.62
N ASP A 91 -2.58 -10.51 -8.58
CA ASP A 91 -2.61 -10.19 -10.01
C ASP A 91 -3.75 -9.18 -10.27
N LEU A 92 -3.40 -7.93 -10.59
CA LEU A 92 -4.35 -6.83 -10.76
C LEU A 92 -4.65 -6.52 -12.24
N ASP A 93 -3.82 -6.99 -13.17
CA ASP A 93 -4.01 -6.72 -14.61
C ASP A 93 -4.23 -7.99 -15.45
N GLY A 94 -4.17 -9.17 -14.86
CA GLY A 94 -4.44 -10.44 -15.50
C GLY A 94 -3.25 -11.02 -16.25
N ASP A 95 -2.03 -10.55 -15.97
CA ASP A 95 -0.81 -11.05 -16.60
C ASP A 95 -0.16 -12.24 -15.87
N LEU A 96 -0.71 -12.63 -14.72
CA LEU A 96 -0.33 -13.71 -13.81
C LEU A 96 0.89 -13.40 -12.93
N ASP A 97 1.46 -12.22 -13.00
CA ASP A 97 2.45 -11.74 -12.07
C ASP A 97 1.76 -11.08 -10.86
N LEU A 98 2.35 -11.16 -9.67
CA LEU A 98 1.72 -10.57 -8.49
C LEU A 98 2.13 -9.12 -8.32
N ASP A 99 1.16 -8.22 -8.47
CA ASP A 99 1.28 -6.81 -8.15
C ASP A 99 1.10 -6.58 -6.65
N ILE A 100 1.52 -5.41 -6.16
CA ILE A 100 1.32 -5.02 -4.77
C ILE A 100 0.44 -3.79 -4.69
N TYR A 101 -0.66 -3.88 -3.94
CA TYR A 101 -1.43 -2.73 -3.51
C TYR A 101 -1.08 -2.37 -2.07
N ALA A 102 -0.73 -1.09 -1.83
CA ALA A 102 -0.41 -0.59 -0.50
C ALA A 102 -1.34 0.58 -0.12
N ALA A 103 -2.14 0.38 0.92
CA ALA A 103 -2.99 1.41 1.48
C ALA A 103 -2.19 2.29 2.42
N ASN A 104 -2.22 3.61 2.15
CA ASN A 104 -1.48 4.61 2.89
C ASN A 104 -2.41 5.46 3.76
N ASP A 105 -1.98 5.73 4.99
CA ASP A 105 -2.70 6.63 5.88
C ASP A 105 -2.49 8.08 5.44
N SER A 106 -3.59 8.74 5.06
CA SER A 106 -3.62 10.17 4.68
C SER A 106 -2.72 10.56 3.50
N ASN A 107 -2.31 9.58 2.71
CA ASN A 107 -1.52 9.75 1.50
C ASN A 107 -2.16 8.99 0.34
N PRO A 108 -1.81 9.28 -0.94
CA PRO A 108 -2.22 8.43 -2.05
C PRO A 108 -1.78 6.98 -1.83
N ASN A 109 -2.65 6.02 -2.17
CA ASN A 109 -2.26 4.62 -2.13
C ASN A 109 -1.27 4.29 -3.25
N TYR A 110 -0.43 3.28 -3.03
CA TYR A 110 0.47 2.79 -4.06
C TYR A 110 -0.11 1.56 -4.77
N ILE A 111 0.16 1.45 -6.05
CA ILE A 111 0.14 0.21 -6.81
C ILE A 111 1.51 0.02 -7.44
N TYR A 112 2.17 -1.04 -7.04
CA TYR A 112 3.43 -1.44 -7.64
C TYR A 112 3.16 -2.57 -8.63
N LYS A 113 3.18 -2.24 -9.93
CA LYS A 113 3.06 -3.21 -11.01
C LYS A 113 4.33 -4.03 -11.10
N SER A 114 4.19 -5.35 -11.04
CA SER A 114 5.28 -6.30 -11.24
C SER A 114 5.60 -6.52 -12.72
N ASP A 115 6.83 -6.91 -13.02
CA ASP A 115 7.22 -7.43 -14.34
C ASP A 115 7.49 -8.95 -14.32
N GLY A 116 7.17 -9.62 -13.20
CA GLY A 116 7.39 -11.04 -12.96
C GLY A 116 8.86 -11.44 -12.89
N LYS A 117 9.78 -10.47 -12.69
CA LYS A 117 11.24 -10.67 -12.62
C LYS A 117 11.86 -9.91 -11.45
N GLY A 118 11.07 -9.62 -10.42
CA GLY A 118 11.52 -8.92 -9.23
C GLY A 118 11.68 -7.42 -9.40
N HIS A 119 11.09 -6.80 -10.44
CA HIS A 119 11.11 -5.37 -10.64
C HIS A 119 9.68 -4.80 -10.66
N PHE A 120 9.51 -3.62 -10.06
CA PHE A 120 8.22 -2.97 -9.89
C PHE A 120 8.23 -1.55 -10.44
N GLU A 121 7.06 -1.09 -10.92
CA GLU A 121 6.78 0.27 -11.31
C GLU A 121 5.60 0.82 -10.51
N GLU A 122 5.74 1.99 -9.87
CA GLU A 122 4.62 2.63 -9.16
C GLU A 122 3.67 3.28 -10.16
N VAL A 123 2.42 2.83 -10.17
CA VAL A 123 1.38 3.26 -11.13
C VAL A 123 0.09 3.74 -10.45
N GLY A 124 0.04 3.85 -9.12
CA GLY A 124 -1.18 4.10 -8.35
C GLY A 124 -1.97 5.33 -8.80
N LEU A 125 -1.31 6.46 -9.03
CA LEU A 125 -1.99 7.68 -9.50
C LEU A 125 -2.55 7.53 -10.93
N TRP A 126 -1.89 6.75 -11.78
CA TRP A 126 -2.36 6.49 -13.14
C TRP A 126 -3.50 5.48 -13.18
N SER A 127 -3.51 4.56 -12.23
CA SER A 127 -4.51 3.50 -12.15
C SER A 127 -5.91 4.01 -11.78
N GLY A 128 -6.01 5.14 -11.07
CA GLY A 128 -7.27 5.64 -10.51
C GLY A 128 -7.61 5.05 -9.14
N ALA A 129 -6.77 4.20 -8.53
CA ALA A 129 -7.02 3.61 -7.21
C ALA A 129 -6.11 4.18 -6.09
N ALA A 130 -5.40 5.26 -6.36
CA ALA A 130 -4.59 5.95 -5.35
C ALA A 130 -5.39 6.94 -4.50
N LEU A 131 -6.48 7.49 -5.04
CA LEU A 131 -7.29 8.58 -4.48
C LEU A 131 -8.77 8.25 -4.59
N ASP A 132 -9.62 8.94 -3.83
CA ASP A 132 -11.07 8.83 -3.99
C ASP A 132 -11.56 9.51 -5.29
N ALA A 133 -12.85 9.37 -5.64
CA ALA A 133 -13.45 9.96 -6.83
C ALA A 133 -13.37 11.49 -6.89
N MET A 134 -13.06 12.17 -5.77
CA MET A 134 -12.87 13.61 -5.70
C MET A 134 -11.40 14.02 -5.81
N GLY A 135 -10.49 13.05 -5.95
CA GLY A 135 -9.05 13.27 -6.02
C GLY A 135 -8.42 13.56 -4.65
N ALA A 136 -9.04 13.12 -3.56
CA ALA A 136 -8.50 13.27 -2.21
C ALA A 136 -7.83 11.98 -1.74
N ALA A 137 -6.68 12.12 -1.06
CA ALA A 137 -6.09 11.03 -0.31
C ALA A 137 -6.94 10.74 0.94
N GLN A 138 -7.06 9.48 1.28
CA GLN A 138 -7.83 9.01 2.44
C GLN A 138 -6.90 8.32 3.45
N ALA A 139 -7.39 8.14 4.67
CA ALA A 139 -6.63 7.45 5.72
C ALA A 139 -6.79 5.92 5.57
N GLY A 140 -6.11 5.34 4.58
CA GLY A 140 -6.20 3.93 4.23
C GLY A 140 -5.66 3.02 5.33
N MET A 141 -6.42 1.95 5.67
CA MET A 141 -6.11 1.03 6.76
C MET A 141 -6.06 -0.42 6.28
N GLY A 142 -7.21 -1.06 6.20
CA GLY A 142 -7.36 -2.46 5.83
C GLY A 142 -7.71 -2.64 4.36
N LEU A 143 -7.38 -3.80 3.83
CA LEU A 143 -7.59 -4.18 2.43
C LEU A 143 -8.39 -5.46 2.32
N ALA A 144 -9.22 -5.54 1.30
CA ALA A 144 -9.82 -6.77 0.82
C ALA A 144 -9.92 -6.73 -0.70
N ALA A 145 -9.83 -7.87 -1.35
CA ALA A 145 -10.03 -7.99 -2.79
C ALA A 145 -11.02 -9.11 -3.12
N GLY A 146 -11.69 -8.96 -4.25
CA GLY A 146 -12.62 -9.97 -4.76
C GLY A 146 -13.25 -9.52 -6.06
N ASP A 147 -13.57 -10.48 -6.91
CA ASP A 147 -14.26 -10.25 -8.19
C ASP A 147 -15.78 -10.14 -7.93
N LEU A 148 -16.32 -8.93 -7.91
CA LEU A 148 -17.72 -8.67 -7.58
C LEU A 148 -18.66 -8.86 -8.78
N GLU A 149 -18.20 -8.56 -9.97
CA GLU A 149 -18.94 -8.69 -11.22
C GLU A 149 -18.80 -10.06 -11.87
N SER A 150 -17.91 -10.92 -11.39
CA SER A 150 -17.57 -12.23 -11.96
C SER A 150 -17.02 -12.13 -13.39
N ASP A 151 -16.18 -11.13 -13.62
CA ASP A 151 -15.51 -10.87 -14.89
C ASP A 151 -14.05 -11.34 -14.93
N GLY A 152 -13.55 -11.87 -13.81
CA GLY A 152 -12.19 -12.39 -13.66
C GLY A 152 -11.19 -11.35 -13.18
N MET A 153 -11.61 -10.09 -12.96
CA MET A 153 -10.77 -9.03 -12.43
C MET A 153 -11.03 -8.86 -10.93
N ALA A 154 -9.99 -8.62 -10.14
CA ALA A 154 -10.14 -8.39 -8.71
C ALA A 154 -10.38 -6.91 -8.41
N ASP A 155 -11.53 -6.62 -7.77
CA ASP A 155 -11.84 -5.31 -7.21
C ASP A 155 -11.17 -5.13 -5.86
N ILE A 156 -10.92 -3.88 -5.45
CA ILE A 156 -10.23 -3.56 -4.20
C ILE A 156 -11.13 -2.77 -3.28
N LEU A 157 -11.31 -3.22 -2.05
CA LEU A 157 -11.93 -2.48 -0.97
C LEU A 157 -10.84 -1.98 -0.01
N VAL A 158 -10.76 -0.67 0.15
CA VAL A 158 -9.93 -0.01 1.17
C VAL A 158 -10.83 0.46 2.30
N THR A 159 -10.58 -0.01 3.52
CA THR A 159 -11.23 0.55 4.70
C THR A 159 -10.45 1.75 5.18
N ASN A 160 -11.13 2.86 5.45
CA ASN A 160 -10.49 4.11 5.84
C ASN A 160 -10.74 4.41 7.32
N PHE A 161 -9.86 5.23 7.92
CA PHE A 161 -10.01 5.66 9.30
C PHE A 161 -11.23 6.58 9.46
N GLN A 162 -11.59 6.86 10.70
CA GLN A 162 -12.80 7.57 11.11
C GLN A 162 -13.08 8.85 10.29
N LYS A 163 -14.33 8.98 9.84
CA LYS A 163 -14.91 10.02 8.99
C LYS A 163 -14.66 9.88 7.49
N ASP A 164 -13.74 9.05 7.06
CA ASP A 164 -13.61 8.70 5.66
C ASP A 164 -14.48 7.47 5.35
N ALA A 165 -15.19 7.50 4.24
CA ALA A 165 -15.91 6.33 3.77
C ALA A 165 -14.89 5.28 3.30
N SER A 166 -15.16 4.00 3.54
CA SER A 166 -14.40 2.94 2.87
C SER A 166 -14.60 3.04 1.37
N THR A 167 -13.54 2.84 0.59
CA THR A 167 -13.57 3.04 -0.86
C THR A 167 -13.51 1.71 -1.58
N LEU A 168 -14.44 1.52 -2.51
CA LEU A 168 -14.48 0.37 -3.40
C LEU A 168 -14.01 0.80 -4.79
N TYR A 169 -12.88 0.28 -5.21
CA TYR A 169 -12.33 0.45 -6.54
C TYR A 169 -12.68 -0.75 -7.40
N ARG A 170 -13.52 -0.53 -8.44
CA ARG A 170 -13.81 -1.52 -9.46
C ARG A 170 -12.65 -1.61 -10.44
N ASN A 171 -12.17 -2.81 -10.70
CA ASN A 171 -11.16 -3.06 -11.71
C ASN A 171 -11.80 -3.11 -13.11
N LEU A 172 -11.29 -2.29 -14.03
CA LEU A 172 -11.73 -2.23 -15.42
C LEU A 172 -10.77 -2.96 -16.38
N GLY A 173 -9.76 -3.63 -15.83
CA GLY A 173 -8.66 -4.25 -16.56
C GLY A 173 -7.47 -3.31 -16.80
N ASP A 174 -6.32 -3.88 -17.16
CA ASP A 174 -5.08 -3.15 -17.46
C ASP A 174 -4.67 -2.16 -16.35
N LEU A 175 -4.86 -2.51 -15.06
CA LEU A 175 -4.61 -1.66 -13.88
C LEU A 175 -5.40 -0.34 -13.87
N ILE A 176 -6.54 -0.27 -14.54
CA ILE A 176 -7.43 0.90 -14.49
C ILE A 176 -8.59 0.61 -13.54
N PHE A 177 -8.81 1.50 -12.62
CA PHE A 177 -9.85 1.38 -11.59
C PHE A 177 -10.79 2.58 -11.57
N GLU A 178 -12.02 2.32 -11.14
CA GLU A 178 -13.05 3.33 -10.91
C GLU A 178 -13.54 3.26 -9.45
N ASP A 179 -13.54 4.40 -8.75
CA ASP A 179 -14.19 4.49 -7.42
C ASP A 179 -15.72 4.42 -7.59
N VAL A 180 -16.30 3.32 -7.13
CA VAL A 180 -17.76 3.05 -7.18
C VAL A 180 -18.44 3.11 -5.83
N THR A 181 -17.80 3.71 -4.84
CA THR A 181 -18.25 3.75 -3.44
C THR A 181 -19.68 4.27 -3.26
N ARG A 182 -20.16 5.15 -4.13
CA ARG A 182 -21.46 5.83 -4.02
C ARG A 182 -22.43 5.52 -5.18
N SER A 183 -22.13 4.55 -6.00
CA SER A 183 -23.00 4.17 -7.12
C SER A 183 -24.11 3.20 -6.72
#